data_10b148365d0589a1383577c3c8f2cb49
#
_entry.id   10b148365d0589a1383577c3c8f2cb49
#
_cell.length_a   1.000
_cell.length_b   1.000
_cell.length_c   1.000
_cell.angle_alpha   90.00
_cell.angle_beta   90.00
_cell.angle_gamma   90.00
#
_symmetry.space_group_name_H-M   'P 1'
#
loop_
_entity.id
_entity.type
_entity.pdbx_description
1 polymer ?
#
loop_
_entity_poly.entity_id
_entity_poly.type
_entity_poly.pdbx_seq_one_letter_code
_entity_poly.pdbx_strand_id
1 'polypeptide(L)'
;MFLFVAMISPATAAPTVFRFAGQSPPDHMATKMMEQMAKEINEGTKGRVEVKVYPASQLGNYTLVMEEMIRGTVDMACMSVATDFDPRLEILYANGYVTGYDAAKKAFDPDAWLPKKLNEFLTPLGVRLIGSYIEGFIGIASAKEAKAPLDPKVDKGLLTRVPNMVCYTAGAKEMGYRPITIPYPDVYQSMQTGVCDAADGYPTAAAYTILGDVIKYWYATNYSMEYLGYMVSDKSWKKLSPEDQKVFLDVAKKYTLKSIDNAKAEDEKYMQLMEKKGIKVYRYTEEQLRPIKEACMNSWEEIGKAGAGTELMKEFKQHLGNI
;
A
#
# COMPACT_ATOMS: atom_id res chain seq x y z
N MET A 1 -59.75 35.29 -2.64
CA MET A 1 -58.95 34.72 -1.53
C MET A 1 -57.96 33.71 -2.15
N PHE A 2 -56.77 34.19 -2.53
CA PHE A 2 -55.73 33.31 -3.13
C PHE A 2 -54.91 32.69 -2.03
N LEU A 3 -54.97 31.35 -1.93
CA LEU A 3 -54.08 30.59 -1.03
C LEU A 3 -52.68 30.52 -1.66
N PHE A 4 -51.70 31.21 -1.03
CA PHE A 4 -50.28 31.04 -1.33
C PHE A 4 -49.83 29.74 -0.65
N VAL A 5 -49.67 28.65 -1.41
CA VAL A 5 -48.96 27.44 -0.92
C VAL A 5 -47.47 27.74 -0.99
N ALA A 6 -46.87 28.07 0.15
CA ALA A 6 -45.43 28.18 0.29
C ALA A 6 -44.82 26.77 0.09
N MET A 7 -44.15 26.53 -1.04
CA MET A 7 -43.30 25.37 -1.22
C MET A 7 -42.08 25.53 -0.29
N ILE A 8 -42.08 24.83 0.84
CA ILE A 8 -40.90 24.69 1.70
C ILE A 8 -39.97 23.71 0.98
N SER A 9 -38.97 24.25 0.26
CA SER A 9 -37.83 23.43 -0.22
C SER A 9 -37.13 22.85 1.01
N PRO A 10 -36.92 21.54 1.09
CA PRO A 10 -36.14 20.99 2.19
C PRO A 10 -34.73 21.60 2.15
N ALA A 11 -34.34 22.27 3.22
CA ALA A 11 -32.96 22.71 3.40
C ALA A 11 -32.07 21.48 3.36
N THR A 12 -31.30 21.29 2.29
CA THR A 12 -30.27 20.24 2.25
C THR A 12 -29.22 20.59 3.31
N ALA A 13 -29.06 19.74 4.30
CA ALA A 13 -27.98 19.88 5.28
C ALA A 13 -26.63 19.96 4.55
N ALA A 14 -25.71 20.79 5.06
CA ALA A 14 -24.36 20.88 4.51
C ALA A 14 -23.70 19.49 4.52
N PRO A 15 -22.93 19.13 3.46
CA PRO A 15 -22.30 17.82 3.37
C PRO A 15 -21.31 17.61 4.52
N THR A 16 -21.21 16.36 4.99
CA THR A 16 -20.12 15.95 5.87
C THR A 16 -18.86 15.84 5.04
N VAL A 17 -17.83 16.64 5.38
CA VAL A 17 -16.56 16.64 4.63
C VAL A 17 -15.61 15.61 5.22
N PHE A 18 -15.10 14.71 4.37
CA PHE A 18 -14.08 13.71 4.72
C PHE A 18 -12.74 14.11 4.11
N ARG A 19 -11.67 14.08 4.91
CA ARG A 19 -10.28 14.25 4.46
C ARG A 19 -9.71 12.88 4.10
N PHE A 20 -9.27 12.69 2.85
CA PHE A 20 -8.73 11.47 2.31
C PHE A 20 -7.23 11.62 2.04
N ALA A 21 -6.40 11.13 2.95
CA ALA A 21 -4.94 11.17 2.86
C ALA A 21 -4.40 10.15 1.86
N GLY A 22 -3.40 10.52 1.06
CA GLY A 22 -2.69 9.63 0.14
C GLY A 22 -1.19 9.86 0.18
N GLN A 23 -0.39 8.80 0.03
CA GLN A 23 1.08 8.91 0.00
C GLN A 23 1.62 9.16 -1.40
N SER A 24 0.93 8.73 -2.44
CA SER A 24 1.37 8.82 -3.84
C SER A 24 1.22 10.22 -4.42
N PRO A 25 2.08 10.64 -5.38
CA PRO A 25 1.99 11.95 -6.01
C PRO A 25 0.72 12.11 -6.87
N PRO A 26 0.36 13.36 -7.26
CA PRO A 26 -0.91 13.64 -7.96
C PRO A 26 -1.09 12.91 -9.29
N ASP A 27 -0.02 12.68 -10.03
CA ASP A 27 -0.04 12.00 -11.33
C ASP A 27 -0.07 10.47 -11.24
N HIS A 28 0.14 9.91 -10.04
CA HIS A 28 0.13 8.48 -9.78
C HIS A 28 -1.29 7.88 -9.88
N MET A 29 -1.41 6.63 -10.35
CA MET A 29 -2.70 5.96 -10.54
C MET A 29 -3.49 5.82 -9.22
N ALA A 30 -2.81 5.58 -8.09
CA ALA A 30 -3.46 5.53 -6.77
C ALA A 30 -4.22 6.84 -6.48
N THR A 31 -3.59 8.00 -6.68
CA THR A 31 -4.22 9.32 -6.47
C THR A 31 -5.39 9.53 -7.43
N LYS A 32 -5.24 9.17 -8.70
CA LYS A 32 -6.34 9.26 -9.67
C LYS A 32 -7.53 8.37 -9.29
N MET A 33 -7.27 7.18 -8.75
CA MET A 33 -8.34 6.31 -8.22
C MET A 33 -8.99 6.91 -6.97
N MET A 34 -8.22 7.52 -6.06
CA MET A 34 -8.78 8.24 -4.90
C MET A 34 -9.73 9.37 -5.33
N GLU A 35 -9.36 10.15 -6.34
CA GLU A 35 -10.20 11.24 -6.90
C GLU A 35 -11.49 10.68 -7.51
N GLN A 36 -11.40 9.56 -8.25
CA GLN A 36 -12.58 8.90 -8.79
C GLN A 36 -13.47 8.32 -7.68
N MET A 37 -12.88 7.69 -6.65
CA MET A 37 -13.62 7.22 -5.46
C MET A 37 -14.33 8.38 -4.76
N ALA A 38 -13.65 9.51 -4.56
CA ALA A 38 -14.23 10.71 -3.95
C ALA A 38 -15.47 11.19 -4.69
N LYS A 39 -15.40 11.24 -6.02
CA LYS A 39 -16.53 11.58 -6.88
C LYS A 39 -17.68 10.57 -6.76
N GLU A 40 -17.39 9.28 -6.87
CA GLU A 40 -18.43 8.23 -6.80
C GLU A 40 -19.07 8.13 -5.41
N ILE A 41 -18.33 8.37 -4.33
CA ILE A 41 -18.88 8.46 -2.98
C ILE A 41 -19.82 9.66 -2.87
N ASN A 42 -19.44 10.83 -3.37
CA ASN A 42 -20.32 12.00 -3.35
C ASN A 42 -21.62 11.75 -4.14
N GLU A 43 -21.52 11.19 -5.34
CA GLU A 43 -22.67 10.83 -6.17
C GLU A 43 -23.56 9.77 -5.50
N GLY A 44 -22.98 8.68 -5.00
CA GLY A 44 -23.68 7.59 -4.34
C GLY A 44 -24.38 8.00 -3.05
N THR A 45 -23.76 8.90 -2.30
CA THR A 45 -24.36 9.50 -1.09
C THR A 45 -25.30 10.67 -1.39
N LYS A 46 -25.59 10.97 -2.67
CA LYS A 46 -26.45 12.08 -3.11
C LYS A 46 -26.02 13.43 -2.52
N GLY A 47 -24.69 13.66 -2.45
CA GLY A 47 -24.10 14.88 -1.91
C GLY A 47 -24.08 14.99 -0.37
N ARG A 48 -24.49 13.95 0.37
CA ARG A 48 -24.41 13.95 1.86
C ARG A 48 -22.97 13.89 2.37
N VAL A 49 -22.05 13.29 1.58
CA VAL A 49 -20.63 13.22 1.91
C VAL A 49 -19.80 13.83 0.78
N GLU A 50 -18.94 14.78 1.13
CA GLU A 50 -17.91 15.34 0.26
C GLU A 50 -16.56 14.76 0.70
N VAL A 51 -15.78 14.17 -0.23
CA VAL A 51 -14.45 13.64 0.05
C VAL A 51 -13.40 14.53 -0.59
N LYS A 52 -12.47 15.06 0.20
CA LYS A 52 -11.34 15.90 -0.26
C LYS A 52 -10.05 15.09 -0.22
N VAL A 53 -9.40 14.93 -1.36
CA VAL A 53 -8.15 14.17 -1.52
C VAL A 53 -6.94 15.04 -1.21
N TYR A 54 -6.02 14.52 -0.41
CA TYR A 54 -4.75 15.14 -0.01
C TYR A 54 -3.60 14.17 -0.37
N PRO A 55 -3.04 14.26 -1.59
CA PRO A 55 -2.00 13.35 -2.07
C PRO A 55 -0.61 13.72 -1.53
N ALA A 56 0.42 12.95 -1.95
CA ALA A 56 1.84 13.23 -1.70
C ALA A 56 2.18 13.47 -0.23
N SER A 57 1.56 12.68 0.67
CA SER A 57 1.77 12.78 2.13
C SER A 57 1.50 14.18 2.73
N GLN A 58 0.61 14.99 2.12
CA GLN A 58 0.28 16.34 2.60
C GLN A 58 -0.27 16.36 4.03
N LEU A 59 -0.89 15.27 4.51
CA LEU A 59 -1.39 15.14 5.87
C LEU A 59 -0.43 14.36 6.78
N GLY A 60 0.77 14.05 6.32
CA GLY A 60 1.81 13.31 7.02
C GLY A 60 2.14 11.96 6.39
N ASN A 61 3.15 11.27 6.93
CA ASN A 61 3.48 9.91 6.55
C ASN A 61 2.42 8.93 7.06
N TYR A 62 2.51 7.66 6.64
CA TYR A 62 1.50 6.64 6.98
C TYR A 62 1.36 6.38 8.49
N THR A 63 2.44 6.51 9.29
CA THR A 63 2.38 6.37 10.76
C THR A 63 1.61 7.52 11.39
N LEU A 64 1.92 8.78 11.03
CA LEU A 64 1.21 9.95 11.53
C LEU A 64 -0.27 9.94 11.10
N VAL A 65 -0.54 9.62 9.84
CA VAL A 65 -1.93 9.53 9.33
C VAL A 65 -2.72 8.46 10.08
N MET A 66 -2.13 7.29 10.36
CA MET A 66 -2.78 6.25 11.16
C MET A 66 -3.13 6.75 12.56
N GLU A 67 -2.22 7.46 13.23
CA GLU A 67 -2.46 8.09 14.54
C GLU A 67 -3.62 9.10 14.47
N GLU A 68 -3.62 9.96 13.44
CA GLU A 68 -4.67 10.95 13.22
C GLU A 68 -6.05 10.33 12.89
N MET A 69 -6.07 9.18 12.20
CA MET A 69 -7.29 8.40 11.98
C MET A 69 -7.83 7.80 13.29
N ILE A 70 -6.97 7.28 14.15
CA ILE A 70 -7.33 6.78 15.49
C ILE A 70 -7.95 7.92 16.32
N ARG A 71 -7.37 9.12 16.24
CA ARG A 71 -7.90 10.34 16.87
C ARG A 71 -9.20 10.86 16.22
N GLY A 72 -9.44 10.53 14.94
CA GLY A 72 -10.58 10.97 14.14
C GLY A 72 -10.40 12.37 13.55
N THR A 73 -9.16 12.83 13.39
CA THR A 73 -8.79 14.09 12.74
C THR A 73 -8.50 13.93 11.25
N VAL A 74 -8.15 12.73 10.80
CA VAL A 74 -8.17 12.30 9.39
C VAL A 74 -9.27 11.26 9.22
N ASP A 75 -10.08 11.37 8.18
CA ASP A 75 -11.28 10.55 8.00
C ASP A 75 -10.99 9.28 7.19
N MET A 76 -10.17 9.39 6.13
CA MET A 76 -9.82 8.30 5.22
C MET A 76 -8.35 8.33 4.85
N ALA A 77 -7.80 7.16 4.50
CA ALA A 77 -6.46 7.05 3.92
C ALA A 77 -6.39 6.01 2.80
N CYS A 78 -5.50 6.26 1.83
CA CYS A 78 -4.96 5.30 0.87
C CYS A 78 -3.43 5.30 1.06
N MET A 79 -2.95 4.50 2.00
CA MET A 79 -1.56 4.50 2.44
C MET A 79 -1.14 3.12 2.92
N SER A 80 0.16 2.88 3.05
CA SER A 80 0.68 1.69 3.73
C SER A 80 0.10 1.63 5.16
N VAL A 81 -0.24 0.42 5.60
CA VAL A 81 -0.78 0.19 6.95
C VAL A 81 0.37 0.20 7.95
N ALA A 82 0.33 1.13 8.91
CA ALA A 82 1.39 1.25 9.92
C ALA A 82 1.34 0.08 10.91
N THR A 83 2.39 -0.71 10.97
CA THR A 83 2.50 -1.89 11.84
C THR A 83 2.95 -1.57 13.26
N ASP A 84 3.42 -0.34 13.50
CA ASP A 84 3.84 0.15 14.82
C ASP A 84 2.73 0.10 15.88
N PHE A 85 1.45 0.16 15.47
CA PHE A 85 0.30 0.17 16.37
C PHE A 85 -0.17 -1.23 16.80
N ASP A 86 0.12 -2.24 15.99
CA ASP A 86 -0.14 -3.64 16.30
C ASP A 86 0.79 -4.54 15.46
N PRO A 87 1.74 -5.26 16.08
CA PRO A 87 2.71 -6.06 15.36
C PRO A 87 2.09 -7.22 14.57
N ARG A 88 0.83 -7.59 14.83
CA ARG A 88 0.09 -8.58 14.04
C ARG A 88 -0.19 -8.09 12.61
N LEU A 89 -0.20 -6.78 12.38
CA LEU A 89 -0.35 -6.19 11.05
C LEU A 89 0.82 -6.49 10.11
N GLU A 90 1.98 -6.91 10.63
CA GLU A 90 3.15 -7.33 9.84
C GLU A 90 2.84 -8.48 8.86
N ILE A 91 1.81 -9.30 9.13
CA ILE A 91 1.40 -10.38 8.22
C ILE A 91 1.01 -9.86 6.83
N LEU A 92 0.53 -8.61 6.73
CA LEU A 92 0.20 -7.98 5.45
C LEU A 92 1.41 -7.90 4.51
N TYR A 93 2.57 -7.63 5.08
CA TYR A 93 3.82 -7.41 4.35
C TYR A 93 4.75 -8.61 4.39
N ALA A 94 4.28 -9.77 4.83
CA ALA A 94 5.05 -11.00 4.78
C ALA A 94 5.49 -11.29 3.33
N ASN A 95 6.79 -11.52 3.13
CA ASN A 95 7.35 -11.63 1.79
C ASN A 95 7.03 -12.99 1.14
N GLY A 96 6.81 -13.02 -0.18
CA GLY A 96 6.78 -14.26 -0.95
C GLY A 96 5.46 -15.02 -0.98
N TYR A 97 4.40 -14.57 -0.30
CA TYR A 97 3.12 -15.29 -0.32
C TYR A 97 2.28 -15.01 -1.58
N VAL A 98 2.45 -13.85 -2.20
CA VAL A 98 1.82 -13.53 -3.48
C VAL A 98 2.80 -13.90 -4.60
N THR A 99 2.52 -15.00 -5.30
CA THR A 99 3.43 -15.55 -6.30
C THR A 99 3.18 -15.02 -7.72
N GLY A 100 2.07 -14.34 -7.96
CA GLY A 100 1.70 -13.78 -9.25
C GLY A 100 0.48 -12.88 -9.16
N TYR A 101 0.13 -12.21 -10.27
CA TYR A 101 -1.02 -11.28 -10.31
C TYR A 101 -2.35 -12.00 -10.08
N ASP A 102 -2.48 -13.27 -10.50
CA ASP A 102 -3.68 -14.06 -10.24
C ASP A 102 -3.83 -14.41 -8.75
N ALA A 103 -2.71 -14.60 -8.05
CA ALA A 103 -2.68 -14.83 -6.61
C ALA A 103 -3.10 -13.56 -5.82
N ALA A 104 -2.84 -12.38 -6.35
CA ALA A 104 -3.22 -11.11 -5.72
C ALA A 104 -4.74 -11.03 -5.46
N LYS A 105 -5.57 -11.53 -6.37
CA LYS A 105 -7.02 -11.54 -6.19
C LYS A 105 -7.45 -12.46 -5.05
N LYS A 106 -6.80 -13.61 -4.90
CA LYS A 106 -7.08 -14.53 -3.78
C LYS A 106 -6.67 -13.94 -2.42
N ALA A 107 -5.56 -13.18 -2.41
CA ALA A 107 -5.04 -12.57 -1.18
C ALA A 107 -5.82 -11.30 -0.78
N PHE A 108 -6.14 -10.43 -1.75
CA PHE A 108 -6.52 -9.04 -1.50
C PHE A 108 -7.97 -8.69 -1.87
N ASP A 109 -8.77 -9.63 -2.41
CA ASP A 109 -10.22 -9.40 -2.51
C ASP A 109 -10.75 -9.01 -1.13
N PRO A 110 -11.56 -7.94 -0.98
CA PRO A 110 -12.09 -7.52 0.32
C PRO A 110 -12.81 -8.61 1.11
N ASP A 111 -13.31 -9.64 0.42
CA ASP A 111 -13.95 -10.80 1.04
C ASP A 111 -12.98 -11.95 1.36
N ALA A 112 -11.68 -11.81 1.01
CA ALA A 112 -10.65 -12.81 1.32
C ALA A 112 -10.29 -12.85 2.82
N TRP A 113 -9.53 -13.88 3.19
CA TRP A 113 -9.11 -14.08 4.59
C TRP A 113 -8.27 -12.91 5.12
N LEU A 114 -7.27 -12.43 4.34
CA LEU A 114 -6.31 -11.43 4.82
C LEU A 114 -6.97 -10.09 5.16
N PRO A 115 -7.77 -9.43 4.30
CA PRO A 115 -8.44 -8.17 4.68
C PRO A 115 -9.37 -8.33 5.89
N LYS A 116 -10.06 -9.46 6.04
CA LYS A 116 -10.89 -9.75 7.21
C LYS A 116 -10.05 -9.88 8.47
N LYS A 117 -8.93 -10.61 8.40
CA LYS A 117 -8.00 -10.77 9.51
C LYS A 117 -7.38 -9.44 9.93
N LEU A 118 -6.98 -8.60 8.98
CA LEU A 118 -6.47 -7.25 9.27
C LEU A 118 -7.51 -6.38 9.99
N ASN A 119 -8.78 -6.48 9.62
CA ASN A 119 -9.86 -5.75 10.32
C ASN A 119 -10.08 -6.21 11.76
N GLU A 120 -9.79 -7.49 12.10
CA GLU A 120 -9.81 -7.95 13.50
C GLU A 120 -8.77 -7.19 14.36
N PHE A 121 -7.67 -6.72 13.76
CA PHE A 121 -6.62 -5.97 14.45
C PHE A 121 -6.82 -4.46 14.37
N LEU A 122 -7.26 -3.94 13.22
CA LEU A 122 -7.45 -2.51 12.99
C LEU A 122 -8.68 -1.93 13.68
N THR A 123 -9.79 -2.69 13.73
CA THR A 123 -11.05 -2.18 14.31
C THR A 123 -10.91 -1.82 15.80
N PRO A 124 -10.24 -2.61 16.66
CA PRO A 124 -9.97 -2.22 18.04
C PRO A 124 -9.11 -0.97 18.20
N LEU A 125 -8.26 -0.67 17.21
CA LEU A 125 -7.48 0.57 17.17
C LEU A 125 -8.31 1.79 16.74
N GLY A 126 -9.54 1.59 16.28
CA GLY A 126 -10.40 2.66 15.80
C GLY A 126 -10.26 2.98 14.32
N VAL A 127 -9.78 2.04 13.51
CA VAL A 127 -9.63 2.15 12.06
C VAL A 127 -10.29 0.95 11.39
N ARG A 128 -10.94 1.18 10.23
CA ARG A 128 -11.56 0.16 9.41
C ARG A 128 -10.85 0.09 8.06
N LEU A 129 -10.49 -1.10 7.66
CA LEU A 129 -10.04 -1.40 6.30
C LEU A 129 -11.27 -1.73 5.46
N ILE A 130 -11.54 -0.92 4.43
CA ILE A 130 -12.72 -1.10 3.54
C ILE A 130 -12.33 -1.60 2.15
N GLY A 131 -11.05 -1.67 1.85
CA GLY A 131 -10.49 -2.15 0.58
C GLY A 131 -9.02 -1.79 0.49
N SER A 132 -8.47 -1.87 -0.73
CA SER A 132 -7.05 -1.59 -0.97
C SER A 132 -6.78 -1.10 -2.39
N TYR A 133 -5.68 -0.41 -2.56
CA TYR A 133 -5.03 -0.23 -3.85
C TYR A 133 -3.84 -1.19 -3.93
N ILE A 134 -3.87 -2.09 -4.91
CA ILE A 134 -2.75 -2.99 -5.20
C ILE A 134 -1.92 -2.34 -6.29
N GLU A 135 -0.71 -1.94 -5.92
CA GLU A 135 0.14 -1.11 -6.78
C GLU A 135 0.97 -1.93 -7.77
N GLY A 136 1.30 -3.16 -7.44
CA GLY A 136 2.12 -4.05 -8.24
C GLY A 136 3.24 -4.69 -7.43
N PHE A 137 4.12 -5.41 -8.13
CA PHE A 137 5.25 -6.08 -7.48
C PHE A 137 6.34 -5.10 -7.05
N ILE A 138 6.89 -5.37 -5.87
CA ILE A 138 8.03 -4.66 -5.31
C ILE A 138 9.31 -5.14 -5.98
N GLY A 139 10.19 -4.19 -6.30
CA GLY A 139 11.55 -4.43 -6.74
C GLY A 139 12.55 -3.60 -5.94
N ILE A 140 13.81 -3.65 -6.35
CA ILE A 140 14.86 -2.84 -5.74
C ILE A 140 15.24 -1.71 -6.70
N ALA A 141 14.99 -0.47 -6.29
CA ALA A 141 15.41 0.75 -6.98
C ALA A 141 16.81 1.14 -6.53
N SER A 142 17.79 1.29 -7.43
CA SER A 142 19.16 1.52 -7.01
C SER A 142 19.91 2.59 -7.84
N ALA A 143 20.71 3.42 -7.17
CA ALA A 143 21.65 4.35 -7.81
C ALA A 143 22.94 3.66 -8.24
N LYS A 144 23.28 2.49 -7.66
CA LYS A 144 24.49 1.70 -7.92
C LYS A 144 24.13 0.29 -8.36
N GLU A 145 25.02 -0.37 -9.08
CA GLU A 145 24.81 -1.74 -9.52
C GLU A 145 24.96 -2.74 -8.35
N ALA A 146 23.98 -3.65 -8.19
CA ALA A 146 23.99 -4.71 -7.20
C ALA A 146 24.92 -5.84 -7.63
N LYS A 147 25.71 -6.40 -6.70
CA LYS A 147 26.49 -7.62 -6.94
C LYS A 147 25.57 -8.84 -6.87
N ALA A 148 25.70 -9.75 -7.85
CA ALA A 148 24.96 -11.02 -7.87
C ALA A 148 23.49 -10.90 -7.38
N PRO A 149 22.63 -10.09 -8.04
CA PRO A 149 21.32 -9.69 -7.51
C PRO A 149 20.38 -10.88 -7.20
N LEU A 150 20.61 -12.03 -7.80
CA LEU A 150 19.80 -13.23 -7.61
C LEU A 150 20.38 -14.23 -6.60
N ASP A 151 21.59 -14.03 -6.10
CA ASP A 151 22.20 -14.93 -5.10
C ASP A 151 22.03 -14.33 -3.69
N PRO A 152 21.09 -14.84 -2.86
CA PRO A 152 20.84 -14.29 -1.52
C PRO A 152 22.02 -14.40 -0.56
N LYS A 153 23.00 -15.27 -0.84
CA LYS A 153 24.18 -15.48 0.00
C LYS A 153 25.29 -14.47 -0.23
N VAL A 154 25.17 -13.64 -1.29
CA VAL A 154 26.18 -12.63 -1.65
C VAL A 154 25.72 -11.26 -1.18
N ASP A 155 26.56 -10.56 -0.40
CA ASP A 155 26.35 -9.13 -0.07
C ASP A 155 26.25 -8.31 -1.35
N LYS A 156 25.13 -7.62 -1.54
CA LYS A 156 24.86 -6.79 -2.73
C LYS A 156 25.77 -5.56 -2.82
N GLY A 157 26.46 -5.21 -1.73
CA GLY A 157 27.30 -4.03 -1.64
C GLY A 157 26.51 -2.72 -1.56
N LEU A 158 25.21 -2.79 -1.23
CA LEU A 158 24.30 -1.66 -1.23
C LEU A 158 23.73 -1.41 0.17
N LEU A 159 23.86 -0.17 0.66
CA LEU A 159 23.07 0.30 1.79
C LEU A 159 21.67 0.61 1.28
N THR A 160 20.70 -0.21 1.69
CA THR A 160 19.37 -0.21 1.09
C THR A 160 18.34 0.31 2.09
N ARG A 161 17.64 1.36 1.71
CA ARG A 161 16.50 1.86 2.50
C ARG A 161 15.41 0.81 2.57
N VAL A 162 14.86 0.62 3.75
CA VAL A 162 13.63 -0.16 4.01
C VAL A 162 12.62 0.68 4.77
N PRO A 163 11.30 0.38 4.68
CA PRO A 163 10.29 0.94 5.59
C PRO A 163 10.55 0.51 7.04
N ASN A 164 9.94 1.20 8.01
CA ASN A 164 9.99 0.81 9.43
C ASN A 164 9.05 -0.37 9.70
N MET A 165 9.37 -1.54 9.14
CA MET A 165 8.62 -2.78 9.27
C MET A 165 9.58 -3.95 9.37
N VAL A 166 9.27 -4.91 10.24
CA VAL A 166 10.14 -6.07 10.53
C VAL A 166 10.35 -6.93 9.29
N CYS A 167 9.29 -7.18 8.53
CA CYS A 167 9.33 -8.00 7.31
C CYS A 167 10.30 -7.45 6.26
N TYR A 168 10.34 -6.13 6.03
CA TYR A 168 11.27 -5.51 5.08
C TYR A 168 12.71 -5.53 5.58
N THR A 169 12.91 -5.24 6.87
CA THR A 169 14.26 -5.28 7.46
C THR A 169 14.85 -6.69 7.42
N ALA A 170 14.06 -7.69 7.81
CA ALA A 170 14.47 -9.09 7.78
C ALA A 170 14.62 -9.58 6.34
N GLY A 171 13.63 -9.33 5.47
CA GLY A 171 13.67 -9.75 4.07
C GLY A 171 14.86 -9.19 3.29
N ALA A 172 15.18 -7.91 3.47
CA ALA A 172 16.36 -7.29 2.84
C ALA A 172 17.66 -7.98 3.28
N LYS A 173 17.81 -8.32 4.57
CA LYS A 173 18.97 -9.08 5.06
C LYS A 173 19.06 -10.47 4.43
N GLU A 174 17.95 -11.18 4.39
CA GLU A 174 17.87 -12.52 3.79
C GLU A 174 18.19 -12.50 2.29
N MET A 175 17.89 -11.40 1.59
CA MET A 175 18.27 -11.20 0.18
C MET A 175 19.73 -10.75 -0.01
N GLY A 176 20.49 -10.52 1.07
CA GLY A 176 21.89 -10.05 1.03
C GLY A 176 22.05 -8.54 0.90
N TYR A 177 21.04 -7.74 1.18
CA TYR A 177 21.12 -6.28 1.28
C TYR A 177 21.47 -5.82 2.71
N ARG A 178 22.01 -4.61 2.84
CA ARG A 178 22.26 -3.95 4.13
C ARG A 178 21.16 -2.93 4.41
N PRO A 179 20.14 -3.26 5.24
CA PRO A 179 18.99 -2.38 5.44
C PRO A 179 19.33 -1.19 6.34
N ILE A 180 18.74 -0.04 6.00
CA ILE A 180 18.64 1.17 6.82
C ILE A 180 17.19 1.68 6.77
N THR A 181 16.58 1.94 7.93
CA THR A 181 15.21 2.48 7.99
C THR A 181 15.21 3.97 7.71
N ILE A 182 14.45 4.39 6.69
CA ILE A 182 14.24 5.81 6.34
C ILE A 182 12.75 6.00 6.07
N PRO A 183 12.09 7.04 6.63
CA PRO A 183 10.69 7.36 6.36
C PRO A 183 10.43 7.59 4.86
N TYR A 184 9.25 7.20 4.39
CA TYR A 184 8.91 7.24 2.97
C TYR A 184 9.11 8.62 2.30
N PRO A 185 8.70 9.76 2.91
CA PRO A 185 8.91 11.09 2.30
C PRO A 185 10.38 11.49 2.16
N ASP A 186 11.29 10.89 2.93
CA ASP A 186 12.71 11.28 2.99
C ASP A 186 13.59 10.46 2.04
N VAL A 187 13.01 9.44 1.37
CA VAL A 187 13.80 8.47 0.58
C VAL A 187 14.46 9.12 -0.64
N TYR A 188 13.70 9.94 -1.39
CA TYR A 188 14.25 10.63 -2.56
C TYR A 188 15.50 11.45 -2.20
N GLN A 189 15.40 12.29 -1.17
CA GLN A 189 16.49 13.12 -0.70
C GLN A 189 17.67 12.28 -0.19
N SER A 190 17.39 11.18 0.51
CA SER A 190 18.41 10.27 1.04
C SER A 190 19.20 9.57 -0.07
N MET A 191 18.52 9.14 -1.15
CA MET A 191 19.18 8.58 -2.34
C MET A 191 19.97 9.66 -3.11
N GLN A 192 19.39 10.85 -3.28
CA GLN A 192 20.04 11.95 -4.00
C GLN A 192 21.34 12.38 -3.32
N THR A 193 21.37 12.41 -1.99
CA THR A 193 22.56 12.80 -1.20
C THR A 193 23.49 11.63 -0.88
N GLY A 194 23.15 10.41 -1.26
CA GLY A 194 23.98 9.22 -1.03
C GLY A 194 23.94 8.68 0.41
N VAL A 195 22.93 9.04 1.22
CA VAL A 195 22.69 8.44 2.54
C VAL A 195 22.37 6.95 2.40
N CYS A 196 21.68 6.56 1.32
CA CYS A 196 21.52 5.17 0.93
C CYS A 196 21.76 5.00 -0.58
N ASP A 197 22.14 3.78 -0.97
CA ASP A 197 22.47 3.42 -2.36
C ASP A 197 21.25 2.91 -3.13
N ALA A 198 20.30 2.33 -2.41
CA ALA A 198 19.13 1.71 -2.98
C ALA A 198 17.90 1.88 -2.06
N ALA A 199 16.73 1.63 -2.60
CA ALA A 199 15.46 1.62 -1.87
C ALA A 199 14.69 0.36 -2.18
N ASP A 200 14.18 -0.27 -1.12
CA ASP A 200 13.24 -1.38 -1.10
C ASP A 200 11.86 -0.90 -0.62
N GLY A 201 10.81 -1.68 -0.90
CA GLY A 201 9.44 -1.32 -0.56
C GLY A 201 8.83 -0.32 -1.57
N TYR A 202 9.31 -0.33 -2.79
CA TYR A 202 8.75 0.44 -3.91
C TYR A 202 8.27 -0.51 -5.01
N PRO A 203 6.99 -0.44 -5.40
CA PRO A 203 6.53 -1.03 -6.64
C PRO A 203 7.00 -0.21 -7.84
N THR A 204 6.91 -0.78 -9.03
CA THR A 204 7.49 -0.22 -10.26
C THR A 204 7.03 1.21 -10.54
N ALA A 205 5.72 1.47 -10.37
CA ALA A 205 5.13 2.78 -10.62
C ALA A 205 5.68 3.86 -9.67
N ALA A 206 5.71 3.57 -8.36
CA ALA A 206 6.25 4.50 -7.36
C ALA A 206 7.76 4.69 -7.52
N ALA A 207 8.52 3.63 -7.83
CA ALA A 207 9.95 3.75 -8.11
C ALA A 207 10.23 4.70 -9.28
N TYR A 208 9.44 4.63 -10.35
CA TYR A 208 9.58 5.53 -11.49
C TYR A 208 9.17 6.97 -11.16
N THR A 209 7.98 7.16 -10.56
CA THR A 209 7.40 8.50 -10.35
C THR A 209 8.11 9.29 -9.25
N ILE A 210 8.64 8.59 -8.23
CA ILE A 210 9.26 9.23 -7.07
C ILE A 210 10.79 9.23 -7.18
N LEU A 211 11.37 8.10 -7.57
CA LEU A 211 12.83 7.90 -7.53
C LEU A 211 13.48 7.91 -8.91
N GLY A 212 12.72 8.03 -10.00
CA GLY A 212 13.22 7.90 -11.37
C GLY A 212 14.35 8.85 -11.78
N ASP A 213 14.56 9.96 -11.06
CA ASP A 213 15.65 10.90 -11.31
C ASP A 213 16.94 10.54 -10.54
N VAL A 214 16.86 9.70 -9.51
CA VAL A 214 18.00 9.36 -8.63
C VAL A 214 18.44 7.90 -8.75
N ILE A 215 17.68 7.05 -9.49
CA ILE A 215 18.04 5.65 -9.72
C ILE A 215 18.63 5.44 -11.11
N LYS A 216 19.49 4.42 -11.23
CA LYS A 216 20.08 3.96 -12.49
C LYS A 216 19.73 2.50 -12.81
N TYR A 217 19.26 1.77 -11.82
CA TYR A 217 18.97 0.35 -11.90
C TYR A 217 17.61 0.04 -11.26
N TRP A 218 16.85 -0.81 -11.90
CA TRP A 218 15.64 -1.43 -11.37
C TRP A 218 15.77 -2.96 -11.44
N TYR A 219 15.69 -3.60 -10.29
CA TYR A 219 15.70 -5.05 -10.19
C TYR A 219 14.27 -5.52 -9.89
N ALA A 220 13.60 -6.12 -10.86
CA ALA A 220 12.24 -6.64 -10.71
C ALA A 220 12.27 -7.97 -9.93
N THR A 221 12.59 -7.89 -8.65
CA THR A 221 12.72 -9.07 -7.77
C THR A 221 11.40 -9.72 -7.43
N ASN A 222 10.28 -9.00 -7.58
CA ASN A 222 8.91 -9.52 -7.46
C ASN A 222 8.68 -10.40 -6.22
N TYR A 223 9.39 -10.12 -5.13
CA TYR A 223 9.36 -10.94 -3.91
C TYR A 223 8.17 -10.62 -3.01
N SER A 224 7.52 -9.49 -3.22
CA SER A 224 6.33 -9.04 -2.50
C SER A 224 5.49 -8.13 -3.39
N MET A 225 4.26 -7.83 -2.99
CA MET A 225 3.36 -6.94 -3.71
C MET A 225 2.91 -5.80 -2.79
N GLU A 226 2.98 -4.56 -3.28
CA GLU A 226 2.62 -3.38 -2.47
C GLU A 226 1.12 -3.25 -2.34
N TYR A 227 0.72 -2.99 -1.11
CA TYR A 227 -0.65 -2.87 -0.65
C TYR A 227 -0.85 -1.54 0.07
N LEU A 228 -1.68 -0.67 -0.47
CA LEU A 228 -2.13 0.53 0.21
C LEU A 228 -3.57 0.31 0.70
N GLY A 229 -3.78 0.41 2.01
CA GLY A 229 -5.11 0.22 2.58
C GLY A 229 -6.04 1.40 2.27
N TYR A 230 -7.25 1.12 1.77
CA TYR A 230 -8.35 2.07 1.87
C TYR A 230 -8.93 1.96 3.27
N MET A 231 -8.51 2.89 4.12
CA MET A 231 -8.85 2.90 5.54
C MET A 231 -9.81 4.04 5.86
N VAL A 232 -10.66 3.84 6.87
CA VAL A 232 -11.59 4.86 7.38
C VAL A 232 -11.49 4.91 8.90
N SER A 233 -11.39 6.10 9.49
CA SER A 233 -11.52 6.31 10.94
C SER A 233 -12.86 5.79 11.44
N ASP A 234 -12.87 4.97 12.49
CA ASP A 234 -14.13 4.46 13.07
C ASP A 234 -15.02 5.59 13.59
N LYS A 235 -14.42 6.70 14.04
CA LYS A 235 -15.17 7.90 14.44
C LYS A 235 -15.90 8.54 13.26
N SER A 236 -15.27 8.58 12.08
CA SER A 236 -15.90 9.11 10.87
C SER A 236 -16.89 8.10 10.27
N TRP A 237 -16.56 6.80 10.33
CA TRP A 237 -17.45 5.73 9.89
C TRP A 237 -18.81 5.74 10.62
N LYS A 238 -18.79 5.97 11.94
CA LYS A 238 -20.01 6.06 12.77
C LYS A 238 -20.90 7.27 12.48
N LYS A 239 -20.40 8.28 11.75
CA LYS A 239 -21.21 9.42 11.30
C LYS A 239 -22.04 9.09 10.05
N LEU A 240 -21.68 8.02 9.32
CA LEU A 240 -22.34 7.59 8.10
C LEU A 240 -23.60 6.80 8.42
N SER A 241 -24.65 7.03 7.64
CA SER A 241 -25.83 6.15 7.63
C SER A 241 -25.45 4.76 7.09
N PRO A 242 -26.23 3.70 7.40
CA PRO A 242 -25.98 2.37 6.80
C PRO A 242 -26.00 2.39 5.26
N GLU A 243 -26.83 3.26 4.64
CA GLU A 243 -26.88 3.46 3.18
C GLU A 243 -25.54 4.04 2.68
N ASP A 244 -25.02 5.07 3.36
CA ASP A 244 -23.74 5.71 2.98
C ASP A 244 -22.55 4.78 3.23
N GLN A 245 -22.55 4.02 4.33
CA GLN A 245 -21.53 2.99 4.58
C GLN A 245 -21.48 1.95 3.45
N LYS A 246 -22.65 1.54 2.94
CA LYS A 246 -22.71 0.63 1.81
C LYS A 246 -22.10 1.24 0.55
N VAL A 247 -22.34 2.51 0.26
CA VAL A 247 -21.70 3.22 -0.87
C VAL A 247 -20.17 3.18 -0.73
N PHE A 248 -19.63 3.46 0.45
CA PHE A 248 -18.17 3.40 0.69
C PHE A 248 -17.59 2.01 0.43
N LEU A 249 -18.26 0.95 0.91
CA LEU A 249 -17.82 -0.43 0.71
C LEU A 249 -17.88 -0.84 -0.76
N ASP A 250 -18.97 -0.52 -1.45
CA ASP A 250 -19.17 -0.86 -2.87
C ASP A 250 -18.11 -0.15 -3.75
N VAL A 251 -17.87 1.15 -3.50
CA VAL A 251 -16.85 1.93 -4.20
C VAL A 251 -15.45 1.39 -3.90
N ALA A 252 -15.12 1.15 -2.64
CA ALA A 252 -13.82 0.61 -2.26
C ALA A 252 -13.57 -0.77 -2.88
N LYS A 253 -14.54 -1.68 -2.85
CA LYS A 253 -14.44 -2.99 -3.49
C LYS A 253 -14.20 -2.88 -5.00
N LYS A 254 -14.97 -2.02 -5.69
CA LYS A 254 -14.79 -1.76 -7.13
C LYS A 254 -13.37 -1.34 -7.46
N TYR A 255 -12.81 -0.38 -6.70
CA TYR A 255 -11.47 0.13 -6.97
C TYR A 255 -10.37 -0.82 -6.51
N THR A 256 -10.60 -1.64 -5.50
CA THR A 256 -9.68 -2.74 -5.13
C THR A 256 -9.55 -3.73 -6.29
N LEU A 257 -10.64 -4.26 -6.80
CA LEU A 257 -10.61 -5.21 -7.93
C LEU A 257 -10.01 -4.58 -9.18
N LYS A 258 -10.36 -3.33 -9.48
CA LYS A 258 -9.78 -2.59 -10.61
C LYS A 258 -8.25 -2.42 -10.48
N SER A 259 -7.73 -2.16 -9.28
CA SER A 259 -6.29 -2.03 -9.06
C SER A 259 -5.55 -3.36 -9.28
N ILE A 260 -6.11 -4.47 -8.77
CA ILE A 260 -5.57 -5.82 -8.99
C ILE A 260 -5.51 -6.16 -10.48
N ASP A 261 -6.61 -5.94 -11.21
CA ASP A 261 -6.69 -6.23 -12.64
C ASP A 261 -5.70 -5.39 -13.47
N ASN A 262 -5.38 -4.17 -13.03
CA ASN A 262 -4.47 -3.26 -13.71
C ASN A 262 -3.00 -3.45 -13.33
N ALA A 263 -2.68 -4.07 -12.19
CA ALA A 263 -1.33 -4.10 -11.62
C ALA A 263 -0.28 -4.60 -12.61
N LYS A 264 -0.55 -5.69 -13.34
CA LYS A 264 0.38 -6.25 -14.33
C LYS A 264 0.69 -5.28 -15.47
N ALA A 265 -0.34 -4.61 -15.99
CA ALA A 265 -0.18 -3.67 -17.10
C ALA A 265 0.55 -2.39 -16.65
N GLU A 266 0.29 -1.93 -15.45
CA GLU A 266 0.99 -0.78 -14.86
C GLU A 266 2.47 -1.12 -14.60
N ASP A 267 2.80 -2.27 -14.02
CA ASP A 267 4.19 -2.71 -13.83
C ASP A 267 4.96 -2.71 -15.15
N GLU A 268 4.43 -3.33 -16.19
CA GLU A 268 5.10 -3.38 -17.49
C GLU A 268 5.25 -2.00 -18.12
N LYS A 269 4.22 -1.17 -18.07
CA LYS A 269 4.24 0.21 -18.56
C LYS A 269 5.36 1.04 -17.89
N TYR A 270 5.47 0.97 -16.56
CA TYR A 270 6.47 1.76 -15.85
C TYR A 270 7.89 1.19 -16.02
N MET A 271 8.07 -0.12 -16.17
CA MET A 271 9.37 -0.68 -16.58
C MET A 271 9.80 -0.17 -17.95
N GLN A 272 8.89 -0.09 -18.92
CA GLN A 272 9.19 0.49 -20.24
C GLN A 272 9.52 2.00 -20.17
N LEU A 273 8.84 2.74 -19.28
CA LEU A 273 9.16 4.16 -19.03
C LEU A 273 10.55 4.33 -18.39
N MET A 274 10.92 3.44 -17.46
CA MET A 274 12.28 3.40 -16.88
C MET A 274 13.33 3.18 -17.96
N GLU A 275 13.14 2.21 -18.85
CA GLU A 275 14.06 1.92 -19.97
C GLU A 275 14.21 3.13 -20.92
N LYS A 276 13.08 3.78 -21.28
CA LYS A 276 13.09 5.01 -22.10
C LYS A 276 13.84 6.16 -21.42
N LYS A 277 13.83 6.20 -20.09
CA LYS A 277 14.56 7.21 -19.29
C LYS A 277 16.04 6.86 -19.11
N GLY A 278 16.49 5.68 -19.57
CA GLY A 278 17.87 5.21 -19.45
C GLY A 278 18.18 4.46 -18.15
N ILE A 279 17.16 4.10 -17.37
CA ILE A 279 17.30 3.23 -16.21
C ILE A 279 17.44 1.78 -16.71
N LYS A 280 18.47 1.06 -16.25
CA LYS A 280 18.70 -0.33 -16.59
C LYS A 280 17.72 -1.23 -15.83
N VAL A 281 16.77 -1.82 -16.54
CA VAL A 281 15.75 -2.71 -15.97
C VAL A 281 16.18 -4.16 -16.10
N TYR A 282 16.26 -4.86 -14.96
CA TYR A 282 16.51 -6.30 -14.90
C TYR A 282 15.20 -7.04 -14.66
N ARG A 283 14.73 -7.75 -15.68
CA ARG A 283 13.59 -8.67 -15.62
C ARG A 283 14.09 -10.08 -15.42
N TYR A 284 13.40 -10.83 -14.57
CA TYR A 284 13.77 -12.20 -14.24
C TYR A 284 12.58 -13.14 -14.45
N THR A 285 12.88 -14.39 -14.77
CA THR A 285 11.87 -15.45 -14.78
C THR A 285 11.56 -15.90 -13.33
N GLU A 286 10.41 -16.53 -13.11
CA GLU A 286 10.04 -17.09 -11.81
C GLU A 286 11.09 -18.10 -11.28
N GLU A 287 11.69 -18.89 -12.18
CA GLU A 287 12.76 -19.82 -11.82
C GLU A 287 14.01 -19.09 -11.30
N GLN A 288 14.40 -17.99 -11.96
CA GLN A 288 15.53 -17.15 -11.53
C GLN A 288 15.26 -16.45 -10.19
N LEU A 289 14.01 -16.08 -9.92
CA LEU A 289 13.61 -15.40 -8.68
C LEU A 289 13.45 -16.34 -7.49
N ARG A 290 13.32 -17.65 -7.72
CA ARG A 290 13.06 -18.64 -6.66
C ARG A 290 14.01 -18.51 -5.47
N PRO A 291 15.36 -18.45 -5.64
CA PRO A 291 16.27 -18.34 -4.51
C PRO A 291 16.05 -17.11 -3.64
N ILE A 292 15.72 -15.97 -4.27
CA ILE A 292 15.44 -14.71 -3.58
C ILE A 292 14.10 -14.79 -2.83
N LYS A 293 13.05 -15.32 -3.47
CA LYS A 293 11.73 -15.48 -2.84
C LYS A 293 11.78 -16.43 -1.65
N GLU A 294 12.44 -17.58 -1.78
CA GLU A 294 12.64 -18.53 -0.69
C GLU A 294 13.43 -17.93 0.47
N ALA A 295 14.49 -17.18 0.18
CA ALA A 295 15.25 -16.46 1.20
C ALA A 295 14.39 -15.43 1.95
N CYS A 296 13.61 -14.62 1.23
CA CYS A 296 12.70 -13.64 1.84
C CYS A 296 11.68 -14.29 2.80
N MET A 297 11.19 -15.50 2.50
CA MET A 297 10.22 -16.20 3.36
C MET A 297 10.80 -16.56 4.74
N ASN A 298 12.13 -16.59 4.92
CA ASN A 298 12.74 -16.74 6.25
C ASN A 298 12.38 -15.59 7.18
N SER A 299 12.03 -14.40 6.64
CA SER A 299 11.53 -13.26 7.41
C SER A 299 10.25 -13.56 8.19
N TRP A 300 9.48 -14.59 7.83
CA TRP A 300 8.24 -14.97 8.51
C TRP A 300 8.46 -15.41 9.95
N GLU A 301 9.63 -15.98 10.26
CA GLU A 301 10.00 -16.32 11.63
C GLU A 301 10.18 -15.04 12.48
N GLU A 302 10.82 -14.02 11.91
CA GLU A 302 11.03 -12.72 12.58
C GLU A 302 9.70 -11.99 12.81
N ILE A 303 8.76 -12.03 11.86
CA ILE A 303 7.40 -11.50 12.02
C ILE A 303 6.69 -12.17 13.22
N GLY A 304 6.80 -13.48 13.33
CA GLY A 304 6.25 -14.23 14.45
C GLY A 304 6.86 -13.82 15.80
N LYS A 305 8.19 -13.66 15.85
CA LYS A 305 8.92 -13.23 17.06
C LYS A 305 8.64 -11.79 17.43
N ALA A 306 8.45 -10.90 16.45
CA ALA A 306 8.20 -9.48 16.68
C ALA A 306 6.81 -9.17 17.27
N GLY A 307 5.92 -10.16 17.34
CA GLY A 307 4.64 -10.00 18.03
C GLY A 307 3.41 -10.55 17.31
N ALA A 308 3.52 -10.98 16.03
CA ALA A 308 2.41 -11.67 15.37
C ALA A 308 2.07 -12.99 16.07
N GLY A 309 3.09 -13.67 16.61
CA GLY A 309 2.94 -14.91 17.36
C GLY A 309 2.83 -16.15 16.46
N THR A 310 3.10 -17.30 17.06
CA THR A 310 3.19 -18.59 16.33
C THR A 310 1.85 -19.02 15.73
N GLU A 311 0.75 -18.83 16.46
CA GLU A 311 -0.57 -19.27 16.01
C GLU A 311 -1.06 -18.46 14.81
N LEU A 312 -0.89 -17.14 14.82
CA LEU A 312 -1.27 -16.29 13.67
C LEU A 312 -0.41 -16.62 12.44
N MET A 313 0.90 -16.84 12.62
CA MET A 313 1.78 -17.25 11.51
C MET A 313 1.44 -18.64 10.96
N LYS A 314 0.94 -19.55 11.79
CA LYS A 314 0.43 -20.85 11.34
C LYS A 314 -0.86 -20.69 10.52
N GLU A 315 -1.81 -19.89 11.02
CA GLU A 315 -3.04 -19.55 10.30
C GLU A 315 -2.73 -18.87 8.96
N PHE A 316 -1.81 -17.90 8.95
CA PHE A 316 -1.33 -17.24 7.74
C PHE A 316 -0.80 -18.22 6.69
N LYS A 317 0.07 -19.16 7.10
CA LYS A 317 0.62 -20.21 6.23
C LYS A 317 -0.46 -21.12 5.66
N GLN A 318 -1.51 -21.44 6.44
CA GLN A 318 -2.62 -22.29 5.98
C GLN A 318 -3.44 -21.61 4.88
N HIS A 319 -3.67 -20.31 4.98
CA HIS A 319 -4.50 -19.55 4.04
C HIS A 319 -3.74 -19.03 2.82
N LEU A 320 -2.48 -18.65 2.99
CA LEU A 320 -1.71 -17.89 2.01
C LEU A 320 -0.36 -18.52 1.62
N GLY A 321 0.08 -19.56 2.29
CA GLY A 321 1.41 -20.15 2.06
C GLY A 321 1.59 -20.82 0.69
N ASN A 322 0.51 -21.03 -0.07
CA ASN A 322 0.52 -21.75 -1.36
C ASN A 322 -0.37 -21.10 -2.41
N ILE A 323 -0.53 -19.76 -2.42
CA ILE A 323 -1.37 -19.06 -3.42
C ILE A 323 -0.56 -18.51 -4.60
#